data_8f27ab93bb17ebe4eea65c6f5e2ec9ce
#
_entry.id   8f27ab93bb17ebe4eea65c6f5e2ec9ce
#
_cell.length_a   1.000
_cell.length_b   1.000
_cell.length_c   1.000
_cell.angle_alpha   90.00
_cell.angle_beta   90.00
_cell.angle_gamma   90.00
#
_symmetry.space_group_name_H-M   'P 1'
#
loop_
_entity.id
_entity.type
_entity.pdbx_description
1 polymer ?
#
loop_
_entity_poly.entity_id
_entity_poly.type
_entity_poly.pdbx_seq_one_letter_code
_entity_poly.pdbx_strand_id
1 'polypeptide(L)'
;FLEVLERLGKMPLPPYIKEELQDQERYQTVYSKVNGSAAAPTAGLHFTPELLERVQAIGVKVGYVTLHVGLGTFRPVKEDEITDHTMHSEYCVIPQETADLINETKKNGGSSAWVPPAAAR
;
A
#
# COMPACT_ATOMS: atom_id res chain seq x y z
N PHE A 1 -17.56 15.90 -9.66
CA PHE A 1 -17.34 15.56 -8.24
C PHE A 1 -15.88 15.18 -7.98
N LEU A 2 -15.28 14.24 -8.73
CA LEU A 2 -13.89 13.83 -8.56
C LEU A 2 -12.90 14.99 -8.77
N GLU A 3 -13.08 15.79 -9.81
CA GLU A 3 -12.25 16.98 -10.07
C GLU A 3 -12.26 18.00 -8.91
N VAL A 4 -13.39 18.11 -8.21
CA VAL A 4 -13.50 19.00 -7.04
C VAL A 4 -12.75 18.39 -5.86
N LEU A 5 -12.82 17.08 -5.66
CA LEU A 5 -12.06 16.38 -4.64
C LEU A 5 -10.55 16.46 -4.88
N GLU A 6 -10.10 16.31 -6.12
CA GLU A 6 -8.69 16.45 -6.48
C GLU A 6 -8.16 17.87 -6.21
N ARG A 7 -9.00 18.88 -6.43
CA ARG A 7 -8.63 20.29 -6.28
C ARG A 7 -8.68 20.81 -4.84
N LEU A 8 -9.62 20.30 -4.04
CA LEU A 8 -9.87 20.76 -2.67
C LEU A 8 -9.52 19.72 -1.60
N GLY A 9 -9.32 18.48 -2.01
CA GLY A 9 -9.00 17.38 -1.11
C GLY A 9 -7.61 17.54 -0.50
N LYS A 10 -7.49 17.19 0.78
CA LYS A 10 -6.20 17.05 1.45
C LYS A 10 -5.87 15.57 1.61
N MET A 11 -4.61 15.22 1.44
CA MET A 11 -4.13 13.86 1.70
C MET A 11 -4.41 13.49 3.17
N PRO A 12 -5.18 12.43 3.46
CA PRO A 12 -5.39 11.98 4.82
C PRO A 12 -4.08 11.41 5.37
N LEU A 13 -3.61 11.99 6.44
CA LEU A 13 -2.41 11.55 7.15
C LEU A 13 -2.80 10.81 8.44
N PRO A 14 -1.97 9.87 8.91
CA PRO A 14 -2.14 9.31 10.24
C PRO A 14 -2.19 10.40 11.31
N PRO A 15 -2.97 10.22 12.38
CA PRO A 15 -3.20 11.26 13.40
C PRO A 15 -1.93 11.74 14.13
N TYR A 16 -0.85 10.95 14.08
CA TYR A 16 0.43 11.32 14.70
C TYR A 16 1.28 12.26 13.84
N ILE A 17 0.95 12.42 12.54
CA ILE A 17 1.59 13.40 11.67
C ILE A 17 0.81 14.70 11.77
N LYS A 18 1.42 15.71 12.36
CA LYS A 18 0.80 17.02 12.61
C LYS A 18 1.24 18.10 11.62
N GLU A 19 2.31 17.84 10.88
CA GLU A 19 2.82 18.77 9.88
C GLU A 19 1.99 18.69 8.60
N GLU A 20 1.68 19.86 8.01
CA GLU A 20 1.05 19.89 6.69
C GLU A 20 2.05 19.49 5.62
N LEU A 21 1.63 18.58 4.74
CA LEU A 21 2.41 18.21 3.56
C LEU A 21 2.37 19.38 2.57
N GLN A 22 3.55 19.93 2.28
CA GLN A 22 3.72 20.91 1.21
C GLN A 22 3.60 20.25 -0.17
N ASP A 23 4.02 19.01 -0.27
CA ASP A 23 3.94 18.18 -1.47
C ASP A 23 3.24 16.85 -1.12
N GLN A 24 2.01 16.71 -1.60
CA GLN A 24 1.18 15.53 -1.33
C GLN A 24 1.75 14.26 -1.96
N GLU A 25 2.48 14.37 -3.08
CA GLU A 25 3.09 13.23 -3.77
C GLU A 25 4.17 12.56 -2.93
N ARG A 26 4.78 13.26 -2.00
CA ARG A 26 5.77 12.67 -1.08
C ARG A 26 5.18 11.62 -0.15
N TYR A 27 3.88 11.67 0.11
CA TYR A 27 3.18 10.67 0.92
C TYR A 27 2.44 9.66 0.04
N GLN A 28 2.97 9.38 -1.15
CA GLN A 28 2.46 8.40 -2.09
C GLN A 28 3.60 7.55 -2.66
N THR A 29 3.31 6.28 -2.98
CA THR A 29 4.31 5.40 -3.60
C THR A 29 4.53 5.76 -5.06
N VAL A 30 5.75 5.57 -5.56
CA VAL A 30 6.12 5.81 -6.97
C VAL A 30 5.38 4.90 -7.96
N TYR A 31 4.73 3.84 -7.47
CA TYR A 31 3.93 2.90 -8.26
C TYR A 31 2.42 3.06 -8.07
N SER A 32 1.97 4.09 -7.40
CA SER A 32 0.53 4.40 -7.26
C SER A 32 -0.10 4.70 -8.61
N LYS A 33 -1.20 4.02 -8.94
CA LYS A 33 -1.90 4.16 -10.24
C LYS A 33 -3.40 4.32 -10.13
N VAL A 34 -4.00 3.80 -9.08
CA VAL A 34 -5.47 3.69 -8.96
C VAL A 34 -5.93 4.50 -7.76
N ASN A 35 -6.81 5.48 -8.01
CA ASN A 35 -7.46 6.25 -6.96
C ASN A 35 -8.49 5.39 -6.21
N GLY A 36 -8.75 5.72 -4.93
CA GLY A 36 -9.78 5.05 -4.14
C GLY A 36 -9.32 4.53 -2.78
N SER A 37 -8.05 4.78 -2.42
CA SER A 37 -7.51 4.45 -1.10
C SER A 37 -7.46 5.70 -0.22
N ALA A 38 -7.83 5.56 1.06
CA ALA A 38 -7.72 6.63 2.05
C ALA A 38 -6.34 6.69 2.73
N ALA A 39 -5.54 5.63 2.60
CA ALA A 39 -4.21 5.57 3.21
C ALA A 39 -3.17 5.07 2.20
N ALA A 40 -1.98 5.66 2.24
CA ALA A 40 -0.85 5.22 1.44
C ALA A 40 -0.17 3.99 2.07
N PRO A 41 0.40 3.07 1.25
CA PRO A 41 1.19 1.96 1.74
C PRO A 41 2.56 2.46 2.21
N THR A 42 2.66 2.89 3.46
CA THR A 42 3.83 3.59 4.02
C THR A 42 5.14 2.80 3.92
N ALA A 43 5.08 1.46 3.99
CA ALA A 43 6.25 0.61 3.75
C ALA A 43 6.79 0.75 2.31
N GLY A 44 5.93 1.09 1.36
CA GLY A 44 6.30 1.31 -0.04
C GLY A 44 6.94 2.67 -0.33
N LEU A 45 6.85 3.63 0.59
CA LEU A 45 7.42 4.98 0.42
C LEU A 45 8.96 4.98 0.34
N HIS A 46 9.61 3.92 0.80
CA HIS A 46 11.06 3.76 0.70
C HIS A 46 11.55 3.40 -0.70
N PHE A 47 10.67 2.97 -1.59
CA PHE A 47 11.04 2.62 -2.96
C PHE A 47 11.08 3.85 -3.84
N THR A 48 12.17 3.98 -4.57
CA THR A 48 12.32 4.94 -5.67
C THR A 48 12.29 4.20 -7.00
N PRO A 49 12.05 4.89 -8.14
CA PRO A 49 12.13 4.27 -9.46
C PRO A 49 13.51 3.60 -9.69
N GLU A 50 14.59 4.25 -9.30
CA GLU A 50 15.95 3.75 -9.46
C GLU A 50 16.20 2.50 -8.62
N LEU A 51 15.63 2.44 -7.39
CA LEU A 51 15.74 1.26 -6.55
C LEU A 51 14.98 0.08 -7.17
N LEU A 52 13.77 0.30 -7.69
CA LEU A 52 13.00 -0.73 -8.37
C LEU A 52 13.73 -1.26 -9.61
N GLU A 53 14.35 -0.39 -10.41
CA GLU A 53 15.15 -0.79 -11.55
C GLU A 53 16.37 -1.65 -11.12
N ARG A 54 17.06 -1.25 -10.06
CA ARG A 54 18.20 -2.02 -9.52
C ARG A 54 17.79 -3.39 -9.01
N VAL A 55 16.67 -3.48 -8.33
CA VAL A 55 16.10 -4.75 -7.84
C VAL A 55 15.80 -5.68 -9.01
N GLN A 56 15.21 -5.15 -10.08
CA GLN A 56 14.93 -5.94 -11.28
C GLN A 56 16.21 -6.34 -12.04
N ALA A 57 17.22 -5.46 -12.08
CA ALA A 57 18.49 -5.71 -12.75
C ALA A 57 19.26 -6.90 -12.15
N ILE A 58 19.10 -7.18 -10.85
CA ILE A 58 19.68 -8.35 -10.19
C ILE A 58 18.83 -9.63 -10.32
N GLY A 59 17.76 -9.60 -11.13
CA GLY A 59 16.93 -10.76 -11.45
C GLY A 59 15.70 -10.95 -10.57
N VAL A 60 15.39 -10.00 -9.69
CA VAL A 60 14.16 -10.04 -8.89
C VAL A 60 12.97 -9.61 -9.74
N LYS A 61 11.93 -10.43 -9.76
CA LYS A 61 10.68 -10.10 -10.45
C LYS A 61 9.79 -9.27 -9.53
N VAL A 62 9.17 -8.22 -10.06
CA VAL A 62 8.28 -7.32 -9.34
C VAL A 62 6.86 -7.47 -9.86
N GLY A 63 5.94 -7.81 -8.97
CA GLY A 63 4.51 -7.89 -9.24
C GLY A 63 3.75 -6.84 -8.44
N TYR A 64 2.65 -6.36 -8.98
CA TYR A 64 1.82 -5.34 -8.35
C TYR A 64 0.43 -5.88 -8.03
N VAL A 65 -0.13 -5.40 -6.94
CA VAL A 65 -1.52 -5.60 -6.54
C VAL A 65 -2.12 -4.25 -6.20
N THR A 66 -3.43 -4.10 -6.35
CA THR A 66 -4.14 -2.90 -5.92
C THR A 66 -4.88 -3.20 -4.64
N LEU A 67 -4.63 -2.42 -3.60
CA LEU A 67 -5.33 -2.51 -2.33
C LEU A 67 -5.99 -1.16 -2.03
N HIS A 68 -7.29 -1.18 -1.79
CA HIS A 68 -8.05 0.00 -1.39
C HIS A 68 -8.15 0.04 0.14
N VAL A 69 -7.22 0.76 0.74
CA VAL A 69 -7.13 0.89 2.21
C VAL A 69 -8.10 1.94 2.70
N GLY A 70 -9.02 1.52 3.56
CA GLY A 70 -10.02 2.39 4.17
C GLY A 70 -9.50 3.14 5.40
N LEU A 71 -10.29 4.09 5.89
CA LEU A 71 -9.99 4.88 7.10
C LEU A 71 -9.90 4.02 8.37
N GLY A 72 -10.42 2.80 8.34
CA GLY A 72 -10.33 1.85 9.45
C GLY A 72 -8.90 1.53 9.88
N THR A 73 -7.93 1.65 8.96
CA THR A 73 -6.50 1.42 9.26
C THR A 73 -5.93 2.41 10.27
N PHE A 74 -6.54 3.58 10.43
CA PHE A 74 -6.12 4.60 11.40
C PHE A 74 -6.80 4.47 12.77
N ARG A 75 -7.73 3.53 12.93
CA ARG A 75 -8.41 3.32 14.20
C ARG A 75 -7.49 2.59 15.17
N PRO A 76 -7.25 3.12 16.37
CA PRO A 76 -6.53 2.38 17.38
C PRO A 76 -7.34 1.17 17.84
N VAL A 77 -6.67 0.09 18.15
CA VAL A 77 -7.27 -1.06 18.84
C VAL A 77 -7.61 -0.62 20.25
N LYS A 78 -8.86 -0.81 20.66
CA LYS A 78 -9.39 -0.41 21.96
C LYS A 78 -9.72 -1.59 22.86
N GLU A 79 -9.77 -2.76 22.28
CA GLU A 79 -10.08 -4.00 22.95
C GLU A 79 -8.85 -4.51 23.70
N ASP A 80 -9.02 -4.91 24.96
CA ASP A 80 -7.96 -5.51 25.78
C ASP A 80 -7.67 -6.96 25.36
N GLU A 81 -8.70 -7.67 24.86
CA GLU A 81 -8.59 -9.03 24.36
C GLU A 81 -8.57 -9.04 22.81
N ILE A 82 -7.57 -9.70 22.23
CA ILE A 82 -7.39 -9.78 20.77
C ILE A 82 -8.58 -10.43 20.08
N THR A 83 -9.24 -11.39 20.74
CA THR A 83 -10.39 -12.11 20.21
C THR A 83 -11.63 -11.24 20.04
N ASP A 84 -11.73 -10.14 20.78
CA ASP A 84 -12.87 -9.23 20.75
C ASP A 84 -12.70 -8.14 19.66
N HIS A 85 -11.50 -8.03 19.09
CA HIS A 85 -11.22 -7.07 18.03
C HIS A 85 -11.80 -7.52 16.70
N THR A 86 -12.71 -6.73 16.15
CA THR A 86 -13.27 -6.96 14.81
C THR A 86 -12.35 -6.36 13.75
N MET A 87 -11.72 -7.23 12.96
CA MET A 87 -10.89 -6.81 11.82
C MET A 87 -11.77 -6.21 10.73
N HIS A 88 -11.37 -5.05 10.21
CA HIS A 88 -12.02 -4.47 9.02
C HIS A 88 -11.56 -5.21 7.76
N SER A 89 -12.42 -5.23 6.74
CA SER A 89 -12.11 -5.79 5.43
C SER A 89 -11.74 -4.69 4.45
N GLU A 90 -10.85 -5.01 3.53
CA GLU A 90 -10.39 -4.12 2.47
C GLU A 90 -10.50 -4.80 1.11
N TYR A 91 -10.78 -4.00 0.08
CA TYR A 91 -10.91 -4.51 -1.27
C TYR A 91 -9.54 -4.60 -1.93
N CYS A 92 -9.22 -5.78 -2.44
CA CYS A 92 -7.96 -6.06 -3.12
C CYS A 92 -8.20 -6.61 -4.52
N VAL A 93 -7.42 -6.13 -5.48
CA VAL A 93 -7.37 -6.67 -6.83
C VAL A 93 -5.99 -7.23 -7.10
N ILE A 94 -5.94 -8.52 -7.42
CA ILE A 94 -4.71 -9.22 -7.82
C ILE A 94 -4.82 -9.49 -9.33
N PRO A 95 -4.02 -8.82 -10.18
CA PRO A 95 -3.98 -9.13 -11.60
C PRO A 95 -3.55 -10.57 -11.85
N GLN A 96 -4.10 -11.20 -12.90
CA GLN A 96 -3.77 -12.59 -13.24
C GLN A 96 -2.27 -12.78 -13.46
N GLU A 97 -1.61 -11.83 -14.12
CA GLU A 97 -0.16 -11.83 -14.35
C GLU A 97 0.65 -11.88 -13.05
N THR A 98 0.20 -11.16 -12.01
CA THR A 98 0.86 -11.19 -10.69
C THR A 98 0.63 -12.53 -9.98
N ALA A 99 -0.58 -13.08 -10.06
CA ALA A 99 -0.89 -14.40 -9.51
C ALA A 99 -0.04 -15.50 -10.18
N ASP A 100 0.08 -15.46 -11.51
CA ASP A 100 0.89 -16.40 -12.27
C ASP A 100 2.37 -16.30 -11.92
N LEU A 101 2.88 -15.08 -11.76
CA LEU A 101 4.26 -14.80 -11.35
C LEU A 101 4.56 -15.41 -9.98
N ILE A 102 3.67 -15.25 -9.01
CA ILE A 102 3.82 -15.82 -7.66
C ILE A 102 3.83 -17.35 -7.73
N ASN A 103 2.88 -17.93 -8.46
CA ASN A 103 2.76 -19.38 -8.59
C ASN A 103 3.99 -19.99 -9.28
N GLU A 104 4.47 -19.38 -10.36
CA GLU A 104 5.68 -19.80 -11.06
C GLU A 104 6.92 -19.71 -10.16
N THR A 105 7.06 -18.63 -9.41
CA THR A 105 8.17 -18.44 -8.47
C THR A 105 8.18 -19.53 -7.42
N LYS A 106 7.03 -19.85 -6.82
CA LYS A 106 6.90 -20.93 -5.83
C LYS A 106 7.21 -22.29 -6.44
N LYS A 107 6.70 -22.58 -7.63
CA LYS A 107 6.93 -23.84 -8.35
C LYS A 107 8.43 -24.09 -8.62
N ASN A 108 9.17 -23.01 -8.88
CA ASN A 108 10.61 -23.07 -9.14
C ASN A 108 11.47 -23.02 -7.87
N GLY A 109 10.85 -23.13 -6.69
CA GLY A 109 11.56 -23.11 -5.39
C GLY A 109 12.03 -21.72 -4.95
N GLY A 110 11.56 -20.66 -5.60
CA GLY A 110 11.85 -19.28 -5.21
C GLY A 110 11.01 -18.81 -4.03
N SER A 111 11.44 -17.68 -3.45
CA SER A 111 10.74 -16.99 -2.38
C SER A 111 10.03 -15.74 -2.90
N SER A 112 8.90 -15.39 -2.30
CA SER A 112 8.22 -14.12 -2.54
C SER A 112 8.29 -13.26 -1.28
N ALA A 113 8.65 -11.99 -1.44
CA ALA A 113 8.56 -11.00 -0.40
C ALA A 113 7.35 -10.09 -0.67
N TRP A 114 6.64 -9.76 0.37
CA TRP A 114 5.50 -8.86 0.35
C TRP A 114 5.91 -7.51 0.96
N VAL A 115 5.64 -6.43 0.24
CA VAL A 115 5.76 -5.08 0.79
C VAL A 115 4.35 -4.64 1.19
N PRO A 116 4.00 -4.75 2.48
CA PRO A 116 2.64 -4.47 2.93
C PRO A 116 2.31 -2.98 2.81
N PRO A 117 1.05 -2.62 2.62
CA PRO A 117 0.55 -1.31 3.03
C PRO A 117 0.81 -1.15 4.53
N ALA A 118 0.79 0.07 5.02
CA ALA A 118 1.13 0.39 6.41
C ALA A 118 0.81 -0.75 7.38
N ALA A 119 1.82 -1.23 8.07
CA ALA A 119 1.60 -2.20 9.11
C ALA A 119 0.69 -1.55 10.17
N ALA A 120 -0.44 -2.19 10.48
CA ALA A 120 -1.14 -1.88 11.70
C ALA A 120 -0.16 -2.09 12.85
N ARG A 121 0.14 -1.03 13.59
CA ARG A 121 0.88 -1.11 14.85
C ARG A 121 -0.08 -1.38 15.98
#